data_bd4bcb3eaf135eb74e714d656bb8f8cc
#
_entry.id   bd4bcb3eaf135eb74e714d656bb8f8cc
#
_cell.length_a   1.000
_cell.length_b   1.000
_cell.length_c   1.000
_cell.angle_alpha   90.00
_cell.angle_beta   90.00
_cell.angle_gamma   90.00
#
_symmetry.space_group_name_H-M   'P 1'
#
loop_
_entity.id
_entity.type
_entity.pdbx_description
1 polymer ?
#
loop_
_entity_poly.entity_id
_entity_poly.type
_entity_poly.pdbx_seq_one_letter_code
_entity_poly.pdbx_strand_id
1 'polypeptide(L)'
;QDTTYFGMDTWEQRPNPRSPVDSSRGTALTTLLRQLNAIEGDFWIRLLYTHPAHWSDELIKTIAECPKVARYIDIPLQHISDHMLTRMQRETNSQYIRDLIVRIRAGIPGIAVRTTFIVGFPGETEADVEELCEFIRETKFERLGVFRYSQEEGTKAAKMEGQLTTKLKDARYRQTMSLQREIAAEVSARYVGKTLRVLVEEPGVARGEADAPDIDGRVYVPRSLPVGEFADVLITGARDYDLLALPKGEKPKEYKVAKQAQ
;
A
#
# COMPACT_ATOMS: atom_id res chain seq x y z
N GLN A 1 -16.13 3.00 2.07
CA GLN A 1 -15.76 2.31 0.83
C GLN A 1 -14.85 1.15 1.18
N ASP A 2 -15.15 0.00 0.67
CA ASP A 2 -14.41 -1.23 0.92
C ASP A 2 -14.57 -2.15 -0.30
N THR A 3 -13.53 -2.28 -1.09
CA THR A 3 -13.55 -3.11 -2.29
C THR A 3 -13.70 -4.58 -1.97
N THR A 4 -13.15 -5.03 -0.83
CA THR A 4 -13.26 -6.43 -0.39
C THR A 4 -14.68 -6.83 0.02
N TYR A 5 -15.55 -5.86 0.29
CA TYR A 5 -16.97 -6.10 0.59
C TYR A 5 -17.85 -6.26 -0.64
N PHE A 6 -17.30 -6.13 -1.86
CA PHE A 6 -18.05 -6.22 -3.12
C PHE A 6 -18.85 -7.52 -3.21
N GLY A 7 -20.16 -7.37 -3.42
CA GLY A 7 -21.11 -8.47 -3.55
C GLY A 7 -21.59 -9.10 -2.23
N MET A 8 -20.94 -8.82 -1.10
CA MET A 8 -21.34 -9.36 0.21
C MET A 8 -22.66 -8.77 0.72
N ASP A 9 -23.06 -7.62 0.20
CA ASP A 9 -24.36 -6.97 0.48
C ASP A 9 -25.55 -7.76 -0.09
N THR A 10 -25.31 -8.65 -1.06
CA THR A 10 -26.32 -9.52 -1.67
C THR A 10 -26.50 -10.85 -0.94
N TRP A 11 -25.66 -11.16 0.05
CA TRP A 11 -25.74 -12.41 0.80
C TRP A 11 -26.97 -12.44 1.71
N GLU A 12 -27.64 -13.60 1.81
CA GLU A 12 -28.81 -13.79 2.71
C GLU A 12 -28.48 -13.44 4.17
N GLN A 13 -27.28 -13.84 4.61
CA GLN A 13 -26.72 -13.42 5.89
C GLN A 13 -25.51 -12.52 5.59
N ARG A 14 -25.73 -11.24 5.69
CA ARG A 14 -24.65 -10.25 5.54
C ARG A 14 -23.57 -10.52 6.56
N PRO A 15 -22.28 -10.55 6.15
CA PRO A 15 -21.20 -10.66 7.12
C PRO A 15 -21.31 -9.49 8.10
N ASN A 16 -21.14 -9.79 9.38
CA ASN A 16 -20.96 -8.73 10.35
C ASN A 16 -19.66 -8.00 9.97
N PRO A 17 -19.68 -6.66 9.75
CA PRO A 17 -18.46 -5.92 9.42
C PRO A 17 -17.36 -6.03 10.49
N ARG A 18 -17.67 -6.65 11.63
CA ARG A 18 -16.75 -6.90 12.75
C ARG A 18 -16.31 -8.36 12.87
N SER A 19 -16.62 -9.19 11.91
CA SER A 19 -16.21 -10.59 11.93
C SER A 19 -15.43 -10.94 10.68
N PRO A 20 -14.44 -11.82 10.79
CA PRO A 20 -13.77 -12.37 9.62
C PRO A 20 -14.79 -12.96 8.65
N VAL A 21 -14.54 -12.76 7.36
CA VAL A 21 -15.41 -13.28 6.31
C VAL A 21 -15.34 -14.79 6.29
N ASP A 22 -16.50 -15.45 6.34
CA ASP A 22 -16.60 -16.88 6.04
C ASP A 22 -16.36 -17.09 4.54
N SER A 23 -15.17 -17.52 4.19
CA SER A 23 -14.75 -17.75 2.81
C SER A 23 -15.52 -18.88 2.13
N SER A 24 -16.22 -19.73 2.88
CA SER A 24 -17.04 -20.83 2.32
C SER A 24 -18.25 -20.30 1.53
N ARG A 25 -18.65 -19.06 1.75
CA ARG A 25 -19.79 -18.43 1.07
C ARG A 25 -19.42 -17.82 -0.29
N GLY A 26 -18.17 -17.91 -0.69
CA GLY A 26 -17.66 -17.27 -1.91
C GLY A 26 -17.68 -15.74 -1.80
N THR A 27 -16.65 -15.09 -2.29
CA THR A 27 -16.66 -13.64 -2.41
C THR A 27 -16.99 -13.30 -3.86
N ALA A 28 -17.97 -12.45 -4.09
CA ALA A 28 -18.27 -11.96 -5.43
C ALA A 28 -17.06 -11.24 -6.06
N LEU A 29 -16.16 -10.66 -5.24
CA LEU A 29 -14.91 -10.06 -5.69
C LEU A 29 -13.98 -11.07 -6.38
N THR A 30 -13.81 -12.29 -5.85
CA THR A 30 -12.94 -13.31 -6.46
C THR A 30 -13.46 -13.73 -7.83
N THR A 31 -14.77 -13.89 -7.97
CA THR A 31 -15.42 -14.16 -9.26
C THR A 31 -15.21 -13.01 -10.24
N LEU A 32 -15.42 -11.78 -9.79
CA LEU A 32 -15.19 -10.59 -10.62
C LEU A 32 -13.75 -10.50 -11.11
N LEU A 33 -12.77 -10.72 -10.24
CA LEU A 33 -11.35 -10.69 -10.61
C LEU A 33 -11.00 -11.74 -11.66
N ARG A 34 -11.51 -12.96 -11.54
CA ARG A 34 -11.31 -14.00 -12.54
C ARG A 34 -11.95 -13.64 -13.89
N GLN A 35 -13.16 -13.07 -13.88
CA GLN A 35 -13.84 -12.60 -15.10
C GLN A 35 -13.06 -11.45 -15.75
N LEU A 36 -12.65 -10.44 -14.99
CA LEU A 36 -11.83 -9.34 -15.51
C LEU A 36 -10.48 -9.83 -16.05
N ASN A 37 -9.84 -10.78 -15.36
CA ASN A 37 -8.59 -11.37 -15.81
C ASN A 37 -8.72 -12.12 -17.14
N ALA A 38 -9.90 -12.66 -17.47
CA ALA A 38 -10.19 -13.38 -18.71
C ALA A 38 -10.44 -12.44 -19.91
N ILE A 39 -10.66 -11.14 -19.71
CA ILE A 39 -10.84 -10.17 -20.79
C ILE A 39 -9.55 -10.10 -21.60
N GLU A 40 -9.66 -10.11 -22.93
CA GLU A 40 -8.52 -9.96 -23.83
C GLU A 40 -7.86 -8.58 -23.69
N GLY A 41 -6.58 -8.50 -24.06
CA GLY A 41 -5.80 -7.27 -24.01
C GLY A 41 -4.78 -7.26 -22.86
N ASP A 42 -3.98 -6.22 -22.87
CA ASP A 42 -2.86 -6.01 -21.94
C ASP A 42 -3.16 -4.83 -21.02
N PHE A 43 -3.47 -5.12 -19.75
CA PHE A 43 -3.84 -4.14 -18.75
C PHE A 43 -3.63 -4.68 -17.35
N TRP A 44 -3.57 -3.79 -16.38
CA TRP A 44 -3.56 -4.13 -14.96
C TRP A 44 -4.90 -3.85 -14.28
N ILE A 45 -5.29 -4.77 -13.41
CA ILE A 45 -6.39 -4.62 -12.45
C ILE A 45 -5.76 -4.32 -11.10
N ARG A 46 -6.06 -3.17 -10.52
CA ARG A 46 -5.51 -2.76 -9.22
C ARG A 46 -6.60 -2.66 -8.17
N LEU A 47 -6.38 -3.34 -7.03
CA LEU A 47 -7.28 -3.26 -5.89
C LEU A 47 -6.86 -2.10 -4.97
N LEU A 48 -7.79 -1.19 -4.77
CA LEU A 48 -7.65 -0.06 -3.84
C LEU A 48 -8.73 -0.14 -2.77
N TYR A 49 -8.49 0.44 -1.59
CA TYR A 49 -9.44 0.56 -0.49
C TYR A 49 -9.97 -0.80 0.00
N THR A 50 -9.09 -1.73 0.31
CA THR A 50 -9.48 -2.99 0.92
C THR A 50 -9.57 -2.86 2.44
N HIS A 51 -10.38 -3.71 3.09
CA HIS A 51 -10.55 -3.70 4.53
C HIS A 51 -9.90 -4.94 5.16
N PRO A 52 -9.09 -4.81 6.23
CA PRO A 52 -8.36 -5.95 6.80
C PRO A 52 -9.27 -7.10 7.25
N ALA A 53 -10.48 -6.82 7.77
CA ALA A 53 -11.40 -7.87 8.23
C ALA A 53 -12.00 -8.72 7.10
N HIS A 54 -11.92 -8.30 5.84
CA HIS A 54 -12.60 -8.95 4.72
C HIS A 54 -11.65 -9.73 3.79
N TRP A 55 -10.43 -9.99 4.20
CA TRP A 55 -9.49 -10.82 3.46
C TRP A 55 -9.72 -12.29 3.73
N SER A 56 -9.84 -13.09 2.65
CA SER A 56 -9.93 -14.53 2.69
C SER A 56 -8.73 -15.18 1.99
N ASP A 57 -8.45 -16.45 2.33
CA ASP A 57 -7.40 -17.21 1.64
C ASP A 57 -7.73 -17.41 0.15
N GLU A 58 -9.02 -17.50 -0.19
CA GLU A 58 -9.46 -17.55 -1.59
C GLU A 58 -9.13 -16.24 -2.33
N LEU A 59 -9.31 -15.07 -1.71
CA LEU A 59 -8.94 -13.80 -2.33
C LEU A 59 -7.42 -13.73 -2.56
N ILE A 60 -6.62 -14.14 -1.57
CA ILE A 60 -5.16 -14.22 -1.69
C ILE A 60 -4.77 -15.11 -2.87
N LYS A 61 -5.34 -16.32 -2.94
CA LYS A 61 -5.12 -17.27 -4.02
C LYS A 61 -5.55 -16.70 -5.38
N THR A 62 -6.72 -16.06 -5.46
CA THR A 62 -7.22 -15.46 -6.70
C THR A 62 -6.29 -14.38 -7.23
N ILE A 63 -5.80 -13.48 -6.36
CA ILE A 63 -4.82 -12.46 -6.75
C ILE A 63 -3.52 -13.10 -7.24
N ALA A 64 -3.07 -14.17 -6.58
CA ALA A 64 -1.86 -14.90 -6.99
C ALA A 64 -1.99 -15.56 -8.37
N GLU A 65 -3.17 -16.11 -8.69
CA GLU A 65 -3.45 -16.85 -9.92
C GLU A 65 -3.81 -15.94 -11.12
N CYS A 66 -4.23 -14.71 -10.88
CA CYS A 66 -4.67 -13.77 -11.92
C CYS A 66 -3.53 -12.83 -12.34
N PRO A 67 -2.83 -13.07 -13.48
CA PRO A 67 -1.64 -12.31 -13.86
C PRO A 67 -1.92 -10.84 -14.21
N LYS A 68 -3.17 -10.47 -14.53
CA LYS A 68 -3.55 -9.08 -14.76
C LYS A 68 -3.87 -8.32 -13.47
N VAL A 69 -4.06 -9.03 -12.36
CA VAL A 69 -4.22 -8.38 -11.05
C VAL A 69 -2.83 -7.98 -10.56
N ALA A 70 -2.63 -6.69 -10.44
CA ALA A 70 -1.37 -6.11 -10.01
C ALA A 70 -0.95 -6.63 -8.62
N ARG A 71 0.36 -6.93 -8.46
CA ARG A 71 0.96 -7.32 -7.18
C ARG A 71 1.03 -6.13 -6.23
N TYR A 72 -0.11 -5.58 -5.94
CA TYR A 72 -0.29 -4.39 -5.12
C TYR A 72 -1.61 -4.45 -4.38
N ILE A 73 -1.59 -4.12 -3.11
CA ILE A 73 -2.79 -3.95 -2.30
C ILE A 73 -2.73 -2.65 -1.50
N ASP A 74 -3.87 -1.98 -1.40
CA ASP A 74 -4.08 -0.85 -0.50
C ASP A 74 -5.01 -1.31 0.63
N ILE A 75 -4.44 -1.40 1.84
CA ILE A 75 -5.11 -1.90 3.05
C ILE A 75 -4.91 -0.92 4.21
N PRO A 76 -5.77 0.08 4.38
CA PRO A 76 -5.66 1.06 5.46
C PRO A 76 -5.88 0.42 6.84
N LEU A 77 -4.81 0.26 7.61
CA LEU A 77 -4.83 -0.39 8.93
C LEU A 77 -5.23 0.58 10.06
N GLN A 78 -4.99 1.86 9.89
CA GLN A 78 -5.27 2.96 10.80
C GLN A 78 -4.33 3.01 12.02
N HIS A 79 -4.09 1.91 12.71
CA HIS A 79 -3.14 1.73 13.80
C HIS A 79 -2.75 0.25 13.94
N ILE A 80 -1.87 -0.06 14.91
CA ILE A 80 -1.52 -1.45 15.26
C ILE A 80 -1.75 -1.75 16.75
N SER A 81 -1.66 -0.76 17.64
CA SER A 81 -1.92 -0.96 19.07
C SER A 81 -3.38 -1.33 19.31
N ASP A 82 -3.63 -2.39 20.05
CA ASP A 82 -4.99 -2.84 20.40
C ASP A 82 -5.76 -1.78 21.18
N HIS A 83 -5.08 -0.99 22.00
CA HIS A 83 -5.66 0.16 22.67
C HIS A 83 -6.24 1.16 21.64
N MET A 84 -5.46 1.53 20.63
CA MET A 84 -5.92 2.48 19.61
C MET A 84 -6.95 1.86 18.66
N LEU A 85 -6.77 0.64 18.21
CA LEU A 85 -7.74 -0.06 17.37
C LEU A 85 -9.12 -0.13 18.02
N THR A 86 -9.17 -0.44 19.32
CA THR A 86 -10.43 -0.44 20.10
C THR A 86 -11.04 0.95 20.17
N ARG A 87 -10.25 1.98 20.46
CA ARG A 87 -10.73 3.37 20.53
C ARG A 87 -11.22 3.89 19.18
N MET A 88 -10.58 3.48 18.09
CA MET A 88 -10.99 3.78 16.70
C MET A 88 -12.15 2.89 16.23
N GLN A 89 -12.67 2.00 17.09
CA GLN A 89 -13.74 1.04 16.77
C GLN A 89 -13.42 0.16 15.55
N ARG A 90 -12.13 -0.28 15.46
CA ARG A 90 -11.71 -1.20 14.40
C ARG A 90 -12.10 -2.64 14.77
N GLU A 91 -12.41 -3.43 13.74
CA GLU A 91 -12.90 -4.81 13.86
C GLU A 91 -11.77 -5.82 14.05
N THR A 92 -10.54 -5.41 13.82
CA THR A 92 -9.34 -6.27 13.87
C THR A 92 -8.42 -5.84 15.01
N ASN A 93 -7.72 -6.79 15.61
CA ASN A 93 -6.69 -6.56 16.61
C ASN A 93 -5.27 -6.66 16.02
N SER A 94 -4.27 -6.31 16.81
CA SER A 94 -2.86 -6.32 16.43
C SER A 94 -2.41 -7.68 15.87
N GLN A 95 -2.71 -8.77 16.58
CA GLN A 95 -2.29 -10.10 16.16
C GLN A 95 -2.92 -10.51 14.83
N TYR A 96 -4.22 -10.26 14.66
CA TYR A 96 -4.92 -10.54 13.40
C TYR A 96 -4.30 -9.79 12.21
N ILE A 97 -3.97 -8.50 12.41
CA ILE A 97 -3.34 -7.67 11.36
C ILE A 97 -1.97 -8.24 10.98
N ARG A 98 -1.14 -8.59 11.98
CA ARG A 98 0.19 -9.17 11.74
C ARG A 98 0.08 -10.49 10.96
N ASP A 99 -0.79 -11.38 11.39
CA ASP A 99 -1.03 -12.67 10.73
C ASP A 99 -1.57 -12.50 9.30
N LEU A 100 -2.47 -11.54 9.09
CA LEU A 100 -2.99 -11.24 7.77
C LEU A 100 -1.89 -10.78 6.80
N ILE A 101 -1.01 -9.86 7.21
CA ILE A 101 0.09 -9.38 6.36
C ILE A 101 1.05 -10.54 6.03
N VAL A 102 1.35 -11.41 7.00
CA VAL A 102 2.18 -12.60 6.77
C VAL A 102 1.54 -13.53 5.73
N ARG A 103 0.25 -13.84 5.88
CA ARG A 103 -0.50 -14.68 4.92
C ARG A 103 -0.53 -14.08 3.51
N ILE A 104 -0.80 -12.78 3.40
CA ILE A 104 -0.82 -12.08 2.11
C ILE A 104 0.54 -12.17 1.42
N ARG A 105 1.64 -11.88 2.13
CA ARG A 105 3.00 -11.94 1.57
C ARG A 105 3.43 -13.35 1.21
N ALA A 106 3.03 -14.35 2.01
CA ALA A 106 3.31 -15.75 1.71
C ALA A 106 2.52 -16.26 0.49
N GLY A 107 1.24 -15.87 0.38
CA GLY A 107 0.37 -16.31 -0.70
C GLY A 107 0.56 -15.58 -2.01
N ILE A 108 1.08 -14.35 -1.99
CA ILE A 108 1.29 -13.52 -3.19
C ILE A 108 2.75 -13.03 -3.19
N PRO A 109 3.71 -13.83 -3.68
CA PRO A 109 5.12 -13.44 -3.71
C PRO A 109 5.34 -12.14 -4.48
N GLY A 110 6.10 -11.21 -3.88
CA GLY A 110 6.44 -9.93 -4.48
C GLY A 110 5.36 -8.85 -4.39
N ILE A 111 4.29 -9.08 -3.63
CA ILE A 111 3.23 -8.09 -3.45
C ILE A 111 3.73 -6.85 -2.73
N ALA A 112 3.39 -5.69 -3.27
CA ALA A 112 3.56 -4.41 -2.60
C ALA A 112 2.35 -4.13 -1.70
N VAL A 113 2.61 -3.85 -0.44
CA VAL A 113 1.57 -3.50 0.54
C VAL A 113 1.60 -2.01 0.79
N ARG A 114 0.50 -1.34 0.44
CA ARG A 114 0.24 0.04 0.83
C ARG A 114 -0.67 0.06 2.04
N THR A 115 -0.35 0.90 2.99
CA THR A 115 -1.18 1.11 4.18
C THR A 115 -1.27 2.59 4.55
N THR A 116 -2.19 2.86 5.47
CA THR A 116 -2.39 4.20 6.03
C THR A 116 -2.56 4.09 7.53
N PHE A 117 -1.85 4.95 8.28
CA PHE A 117 -1.99 5.10 9.72
C PHE A 117 -2.47 6.50 10.09
N ILE A 118 -3.14 6.59 11.24
CA ILE A 118 -3.56 7.85 11.85
C ILE A 118 -2.82 7.95 13.18
N VAL A 119 -2.08 9.03 13.37
CA VAL A 119 -1.41 9.35 14.64
C VAL A 119 -2.06 10.56 15.31
N GLY A 120 -1.93 10.62 16.63
CA GLY A 120 -2.50 11.71 17.41
C GLY A 120 -4.01 11.58 17.64
N PHE A 121 -4.56 10.36 17.53
CA PHE A 121 -5.94 10.09 17.89
C PHE A 121 -6.16 10.30 19.40
N PRO A 122 -7.37 10.72 19.84
CA PRO A 122 -7.64 10.94 21.26
C PRO A 122 -7.23 9.77 22.16
N GLY A 123 -6.42 10.04 23.18
CA GLY A 123 -5.93 9.05 24.12
C GLY A 123 -4.72 8.22 23.67
N GLU A 124 -4.17 8.45 22.46
CA GLU A 124 -2.95 7.80 22.03
C GLU A 124 -1.78 8.13 22.94
N THR A 125 -1.06 7.11 23.39
CA THR A 125 0.09 7.21 24.30
C THR A 125 1.41 7.11 23.52
N GLU A 126 2.54 7.36 24.21
CA GLU A 126 3.86 7.14 23.64
C GLU A 126 4.11 5.67 23.31
N ALA A 127 3.66 4.76 24.19
CA ALA A 127 3.78 3.32 23.96
C ALA A 127 3.02 2.86 22.71
N ASP A 128 1.85 3.43 22.43
CA ASP A 128 1.08 3.14 21.21
C ASP A 128 1.87 3.53 19.95
N VAL A 129 2.56 4.68 19.99
CA VAL A 129 3.38 5.17 18.86
C VAL A 129 4.66 4.34 18.70
N GLU A 130 5.29 3.93 19.82
CA GLU A 130 6.45 3.03 19.77
C GLU A 130 6.08 1.69 19.14
N GLU A 131 4.97 1.06 19.57
CA GLU A 131 4.46 -0.19 18.97
C GLU A 131 4.18 -0.01 17.48
N LEU A 132 3.61 1.13 17.06
CA LEU A 132 3.38 1.44 15.65
C LEU A 132 4.71 1.53 14.88
N CYS A 133 5.70 2.22 15.43
CA CYS A 133 7.02 2.35 14.80
C CYS A 133 7.73 1.00 14.70
N GLU A 134 7.65 0.14 15.71
CA GLU A 134 8.20 -1.22 15.66
C GLU A 134 7.54 -2.05 14.57
N PHE A 135 6.22 -2.03 14.51
CA PHE A 135 5.47 -2.74 13.47
C PHE A 135 5.85 -2.28 12.06
N ILE A 136 6.03 -0.98 11.85
CA ILE A 136 6.48 -0.42 10.57
C ILE A 136 7.89 -0.92 10.20
N ARG A 137 8.84 -0.97 11.18
CA ARG A 137 10.20 -1.48 10.98
C ARG A 137 10.22 -2.96 10.62
N GLU A 138 9.40 -3.76 11.30
CA GLU A 138 9.31 -5.21 11.08
C GLU A 138 8.69 -5.53 9.73
N THR A 139 7.59 -4.84 9.41
CA THR A 139 6.77 -5.14 8.23
C THR A 139 7.40 -4.60 6.94
N LYS A 140 8.10 -3.46 7.01
CA LYS A 140 8.71 -2.79 5.85
C LYS A 140 7.74 -2.60 4.70
N PHE A 141 6.68 -1.85 4.96
CA PHE A 141 5.68 -1.53 3.95
C PHE A 141 6.30 -0.84 2.74
N GLU A 142 5.93 -1.27 1.54
CA GLU A 142 6.40 -0.69 0.28
C GLU A 142 5.87 0.75 0.14
N ARG A 143 4.62 0.97 0.53
CA ARG A 143 3.98 2.28 0.51
C ARG A 143 3.23 2.51 1.82
N LEU A 144 3.44 3.66 2.43
CA LEU A 144 2.79 4.01 3.69
C LEU A 144 2.51 5.50 3.76
N GLY A 145 1.27 5.83 4.08
CA GLY A 145 0.85 7.18 4.41
C GLY A 145 0.52 7.32 5.90
N VAL A 146 0.83 8.48 6.46
CA VAL A 146 0.43 8.83 7.83
C VAL A 146 -0.43 10.08 7.79
N PHE A 147 -1.53 10.06 8.52
CA PHE A 147 -2.36 11.23 8.73
C PHE A 147 -2.35 11.62 10.20
N ARG A 148 -2.40 12.92 10.46
CA ARG A 148 -2.68 13.45 11.79
C ARG A 148 -4.18 13.39 12.01
N TYR A 149 -4.61 12.92 13.16
CA TYR A 149 -6.01 12.99 13.52
C TYR A 149 -6.53 14.42 13.46
N SER A 150 -7.58 14.65 12.68
CA SER A 150 -8.35 15.91 12.64
C SER A 150 -9.63 15.76 13.46
N GLN A 151 -9.88 16.74 14.31
CA GLN A 151 -11.08 16.77 15.15
C GLN A 151 -12.26 17.35 14.36
N GLU A 152 -13.00 16.46 13.68
CA GLU A 152 -14.14 16.86 12.85
C GLU A 152 -15.43 16.95 13.67
N GLU A 153 -16.08 18.08 13.59
CA GLU A 153 -17.35 18.33 14.28
C GLU A 153 -18.41 17.25 13.93
N GLY A 154 -19.22 16.86 14.91
CA GLY A 154 -20.26 15.84 14.75
C GLY A 154 -19.77 14.39 14.85
N THR A 155 -18.46 14.13 14.82
CA THR A 155 -17.92 12.78 15.00
C THR A 155 -17.87 12.34 16.46
N LYS A 156 -17.93 11.03 16.71
CA LYS A 156 -17.72 10.47 18.07
C LYS A 156 -16.34 10.80 18.60
N ALA A 157 -15.31 10.71 17.76
CA ALA A 157 -13.93 10.97 18.13
C ALA A 157 -13.70 12.42 18.56
N ALA A 158 -14.41 13.38 18.00
CA ALA A 158 -14.32 14.79 18.40
C ALA A 158 -14.74 15.05 19.85
N LYS A 159 -15.59 14.17 20.40
CA LYS A 159 -16.13 14.24 21.78
C LYS A 159 -15.36 13.37 22.78
N MET A 160 -14.39 12.60 22.30
CA MET A 160 -13.57 11.74 23.17
C MET A 160 -12.65 12.59 24.06
N GLU A 161 -12.47 12.14 25.28
CA GLU A 161 -11.44 12.66 26.19
C GLU A 161 -10.04 12.28 25.69
N GLY A 162 -9.02 13.02 26.15
CA GLY A 162 -7.64 12.76 25.77
C GLY A 162 -7.26 13.35 24.40
N GLN A 163 -7.92 14.44 23.98
CA GLN A 163 -7.51 15.19 22.77
C GLN A 163 -6.07 15.67 22.90
N LEU A 164 -5.26 15.40 21.87
CA LEU A 164 -3.85 15.74 21.86
C LEU A 164 -3.62 17.11 21.21
N THR A 165 -2.57 17.79 21.66
CA THR A 165 -2.19 19.08 21.08
C THR A 165 -1.69 18.90 19.65
N THR A 166 -1.87 19.93 18.80
CA THR A 166 -1.34 19.94 17.43
C THR A 166 0.17 19.69 17.40
N LYS A 167 0.92 20.27 18.35
CA LYS A 167 2.36 20.07 18.46
C LYS A 167 2.74 18.60 18.66
N LEU A 168 2.00 17.85 19.48
CA LEU A 168 2.25 16.44 19.70
C LEU A 168 1.87 15.60 18.48
N LYS A 169 0.73 15.88 17.85
CA LYS A 169 0.32 15.24 16.59
C LYS A 169 1.38 15.43 15.49
N ASP A 170 1.92 16.64 15.36
CA ASP A 170 3.00 16.95 14.41
C ASP A 170 4.30 16.22 14.71
N ALA A 171 4.65 16.08 15.98
CA ALA A 171 5.84 15.34 16.40
C ALA A 171 5.72 13.85 16.01
N ARG A 172 4.59 13.21 16.33
CA ARG A 172 4.32 11.81 16.00
C ARG A 172 4.26 11.55 14.49
N TYR A 173 3.62 12.46 13.76
CA TYR A 173 3.61 12.43 12.29
C TYR A 173 5.03 12.46 11.72
N ARG A 174 5.87 13.39 12.17
CA ARG A 174 7.26 13.51 11.68
C ARG A 174 8.07 12.28 12.05
N GLN A 175 7.93 11.75 13.26
CA GLN A 175 8.61 10.54 13.71
C GLN A 175 8.27 9.34 12.80
N THR A 176 7.00 9.09 12.58
CA THR A 176 6.53 7.95 11.78
C THR A 176 6.89 8.12 10.30
N MET A 177 6.73 9.33 9.73
CA MET A 177 7.08 9.58 8.33
C MET A 177 8.59 9.56 8.07
N SER A 178 9.42 10.00 9.03
CA SER A 178 10.88 9.89 8.91
C SER A 178 11.31 8.42 8.85
N LEU A 179 10.78 7.60 9.76
CA LEU A 179 11.01 6.15 9.74
C LEU A 179 10.59 5.52 8.41
N GLN A 180 9.39 5.85 7.92
CA GLN A 180 8.92 5.30 6.65
C GLN A 180 9.79 5.72 5.47
N ARG A 181 10.32 6.94 5.47
CA ARG A 181 11.23 7.40 4.42
C ARG A 181 12.51 6.56 4.37
N GLU A 182 13.08 6.22 5.51
CA GLU A 182 14.25 5.34 5.59
C GLU A 182 13.93 3.95 5.04
N ILE A 183 12.80 3.38 5.43
CA ILE A 183 12.33 2.07 4.95
C ILE A 183 12.05 2.11 3.45
N ALA A 184 11.41 3.17 2.94
CA ALA A 184 11.12 3.33 1.52
C ALA A 184 12.39 3.36 0.68
N ALA A 185 13.43 4.04 1.15
CA ALA A 185 14.74 4.05 0.49
C ALA A 185 15.36 2.64 0.46
N GLU A 186 15.30 1.88 1.56
CA GLU A 186 15.77 0.49 1.61
C GLU A 186 14.99 -0.42 0.65
N VAL A 187 13.66 -0.30 0.64
CA VAL A 187 12.79 -1.10 -0.23
C VAL A 187 13.04 -0.77 -1.70
N SER A 188 13.12 0.52 -2.04
CA SER A 188 13.37 0.97 -3.41
C SER A 188 14.75 0.53 -3.92
N ALA A 189 15.78 0.53 -3.06
CA ALA A 189 17.11 0.05 -3.42
C ALA A 189 17.13 -1.43 -3.84
N ARG A 190 16.19 -2.26 -3.35
CA ARG A 190 16.08 -3.69 -3.72
C ARG A 190 15.70 -3.91 -5.19
N TYR A 191 15.17 -2.90 -5.86
CA TYR A 191 14.81 -2.96 -7.26
C TYR A 191 15.98 -2.67 -8.19
N VAL A 192 17.05 -2.03 -7.71
CA VAL A 192 18.24 -1.71 -8.53
C VAL A 192 18.87 -3.00 -9.08
N GLY A 193 19.11 -3.01 -10.39
CA GLY A 193 19.59 -4.17 -11.13
C GLY A 193 18.50 -5.15 -11.58
N LYS A 194 17.24 -4.95 -11.19
CA LYS A 194 16.13 -5.80 -11.64
C LYS A 194 15.46 -5.21 -12.88
N THR A 195 14.91 -6.10 -13.72
CA THR A 195 14.01 -5.72 -14.81
C THR A 195 12.59 -5.65 -14.25
N LEU A 196 11.93 -4.52 -14.47
CA LEU A 196 10.51 -4.33 -14.15
C LEU A 196 9.72 -4.08 -15.43
N ARG A 197 8.48 -4.55 -15.44
CA ARG A 197 7.50 -4.13 -16.42
C ARG A 197 6.81 -2.88 -15.90
N VAL A 198 6.75 -1.85 -16.74
CA VAL A 198 6.17 -0.55 -16.40
C VAL A 198 5.19 -0.10 -17.46
N LEU A 199 4.16 0.66 -17.08
CA LEU A 199 3.28 1.37 -17.99
C LEU A 199 3.79 2.80 -18.14
N VAL A 200 4.09 3.20 -19.37
CA VAL A 200 4.52 4.57 -19.67
C VAL A 200 3.27 5.46 -19.69
N GLU A 201 3.17 6.40 -18.75
CA GLU A 201 1.98 7.26 -18.60
C GLU A 201 2.18 8.65 -19.21
N GLU A 202 3.42 9.16 -19.15
CA GLU A 202 3.82 10.46 -19.72
C GLU A 202 5.20 10.35 -20.35
N PRO A 203 5.61 11.30 -21.22
CA PRO A 203 6.95 11.30 -21.78
C PRO A 203 8.05 11.37 -20.72
N GLY A 204 8.71 10.25 -20.46
CA GLY A 204 9.77 10.13 -19.45
C GLY A 204 9.30 9.67 -18.08
N VAL A 205 8.02 9.38 -17.91
CA VAL A 205 7.44 8.90 -16.64
C VAL A 205 6.62 7.64 -16.90
N ALA A 206 6.93 6.62 -16.11
CA ALA A 206 6.19 5.37 -16.11
C ALA A 206 5.81 4.99 -14.67
N ARG A 207 4.96 4.00 -14.54
CA ARG A 207 4.51 3.45 -13.26
C ARG A 207 4.71 1.95 -13.24
N GLY A 208 5.24 1.45 -12.13
CA GLY A 208 5.38 0.03 -11.87
C GLY A 208 4.11 -0.64 -11.39
N GLU A 209 4.13 -1.97 -11.36
CA GLU A 209 3.05 -2.76 -10.78
C GLU A 209 2.84 -2.45 -9.29
N ALA A 210 3.91 -2.11 -8.58
CA ALA A 210 3.94 -1.81 -7.15
C ALA A 210 3.48 -0.39 -6.78
N ASP A 211 2.94 0.38 -7.75
CA ASP A 211 2.61 1.79 -7.56
C ASP A 211 1.18 2.09 -8.03
N ALA A 212 0.40 2.79 -7.20
CA ALA A 212 -0.89 3.33 -7.62
C ALA A 212 -0.74 4.69 -8.32
N PRO A 213 -1.65 5.03 -9.25
CA PRO A 213 -1.64 6.33 -9.91
C PRO A 213 -1.72 7.48 -8.90
N ASP A 214 -0.99 8.56 -9.18
CA ASP A 214 -1.04 9.85 -8.49
C ASP A 214 -0.59 9.90 -7.03
N ILE A 215 -0.44 8.76 -6.36
CA ILE A 215 -0.18 8.70 -4.90
C ILE A 215 1.10 7.98 -4.50
N ASP A 216 1.63 7.10 -5.35
CA ASP A 216 2.84 6.34 -5.05
C ASP A 216 4.04 6.81 -5.89
N GLY A 217 5.15 6.05 -5.86
CA GLY A 217 6.37 6.37 -6.58
C GLY A 217 6.23 6.30 -8.10
N ARG A 218 7.18 6.92 -8.79
CA ARG A 218 7.29 6.94 -10.25
C ARG A 218 8.52 6.18 -10.71
N VAL A 219 8.48 5.71 -11.95
CA VAL A 219 9.64 5.15 -12.63
C VAL A 219 10.05 6.12 -13.74
N TYR A 220 11.18 6.80 -13.56
CA TYR A 220 11.70 7.70 -14.60
C TYR A 220 12.38 6.88 -15.68
N VAL A 221 11.93 7.05 -16.91
CA VAL A 221 12.36 6.32 -18.10
C VAL A 221 12.77 7.29 -19.21
N PRO A 222 13.49 6.85 -20.25
CA PRO A 222 13.74 7.70 -21.42
C PRO A 222 12.44 8.17 -22.10
N ARG A 223 12.43 9.43 -22.54
CA ARG A 223 11.29 10.02 -23.24
C ARG A 223 10.96 9.37 -24.60
N SER A 224 11.86 8.52 -25.09
CA SER A 224 11.68 7.78 -26.34
C SER A 224 10.70 6.61 -26.21
N LEU A 225 10.36 6.18 -24.99
CA LEU A 225 9.37 5.13 -24.79
C LEU A 225 7.96 5.63 -25.11
N PRO A 226 7.15 4.84 -25.82
CA PRO A 226 5.81 5.24 -26.24
C PRO A 226 4.85 5.32 -25.04
N VAL A 227 4.10 6.42 -24.98
CA VAL A 227 3.07 6.64 -23.95
C VAL A 227 1.88 5.71 -24.19
N GLY A 228 1.31 5.17 -23.12
CA GLY A 228 0.17 4.25 -23.15
C GLY A 228 0.57 2.78 -23.35
N GLU A 229 1.85 2.48 -23.47
CA GLU A 229 2.36 1.12 -23.68
C GLU A 229 3.13 0.58 -22.47
N PHE A 230 3.13 -0.75 -22.35
CA PHE A 230 3.99 -1.44 -21.41
C PHE A 230 5.40 -1.58 -21.97
N ALA A 231 6.38 -1.43 -21.11
CA ALA A 231 7.79 -1.61 -21.44
C ALA A 231 8.54 -2.37 -20.33
N ASP A 232 9.47 -3.23 -20.73
CA ASP A 232 10.44 -3.85 -19.80
C ASP A 232 11.63 -2.91 -19.64
N VAL A 233 11.91 -2.50 -18.39
CA VAL A 233 12.98 -1.57 -18.08
C VAL A 233 13.91 -2.14 -17.01
N LEU A 234 15.20 -1.87 -17.13
CA LEU A 234 16.21 -2.16 -16.12
C LEU A 234 16.28 -1.00 -15.13
N ILE A 235 16.06 -1.27 -13.86
CA ILE A 235 16.21 -0.27 -12.80
C ILE A 235 17.70 -0.01 -12.56
N THR A 236 18.12 1.23 -12.72
CA THR A 236 19.52 1.67 -12.61
C THR A 236 19.80 2.47 -11.34
N GLY A 237 18.75 2.93 -10.67
CA GLY A 237 18.85 3.70 -9.42
C GLY A 237 17.52 3.86 -8.73
N ALA A 238 17.58 4.31 -7.48
CA ALA A 238 16.43 4.62 -6.66
C ALA A 238 16.67 5.95 -5.94
N ARG A 239 15.60 6.73 -5.76
CA ARG A 239 15.62 7.98 -5.02
C ARG A 239 14.34 8.11 -4.21
N ASP A 240 14.45 7.99 -2.89
CA ASP A 240 13.31 7.94 -1.98
C ASP A 240 12.29 6.86 -2.44
N TYR A 241 11.13 7.27 -2.95
CA TYR A 241 10.08 6.39 -3.45
C TYR A 241 10.17 6.11 -4.95
N ASP A 242 10.97 6.88 -5.68
CA ASP A 242 11.04 6.85 -7.14
C ASP A 242 12.19 5.95 -7.62
N LEU A 243 12.02 5.40 -8.83
CA LEU A 243 13.02 4.58 -9.50
C LEU A 243 13.53 5.26 -10.78
N LEU A 244 14.78 5.01 -11.10
CA LEU A 244 15.41 5.43 -12.36
C LEU A 244 15.61 4.19 -13.21
N ALA A 245 15.26 4.24 -14.50
CA ALA A 245 15.32 3.07 -15.36
C ALA A 245 15.76 3.39 -16.78
N LEU A 246 16.26 2.37 -17.46
CA LEU A 246 16.56 2.36 -18.89
C LEU A 246 15.85 1.20 -19.55
N PRO A 247 15.55 1.25 -20.87
CA PRO A 247 15.06 0.11 -21.62
C PRO A 247 15.98 -1.09 -21.43
N LYS A 248 15.39 -2.27 -21.33
CA LYS A 248 16.13 -3.51 -21.18
C LYS A 248 17.12 -3.66 -22.35
N GLY A 249 18.41 -3.84 -22.04
CA GLY A 249 19.49 -3.97 -23.03
C GLY A 249 20.26 -2.67 -23.30
N GLU A 250 19.79 -1.53 -22.87
CA GLU A 250 20.56 -0.28 -22.91
C GLU A 250 21.52 -0.18 -21.72
N LYS A 251 22.74 0.29 -21.98
CA LYS A 251 23.71 0.60 -20.92
C LYS A 251 23.54 2.06 -20.46
N PRO A 252 23.72 2.36 -19.16
CA PRO A 252 23.80 3.73 -18.69
C PRO A 252 24.86 4.49 -19.49
N LYS A 253 24.49 5.58 -20.14
CA LYS A 253 25.48 6.51 -20.65
C LYS A 253 26.18 7.11 -19.43
N GLU A 254 27.53 7.02 -19.37
CA GLU A 254 28.29 7.75 -18.36
C GLU A 254 28.01 9.25 -18.53
N TYR A 255 27.10 9.78 -17.73
CA TYR A 255 26.97 11.21 -17.58
C TYR A 255 28.16 11.67 -16.75
N LYS A 256 29.15 12.28 -17.41
CA LYS A 256 30.16 13.08 -16.71
C LYS A 256 29.38 14.15 -15.92
N VAL A 257 29.35 13.98 -14.60
CA VAL A 257 28.85 15.02 -13.71
C VAL A 257 29.69 16.27 -13.99
N ALA A 258 29.10 17.27 -14.64
CA ALA A 258 29.72 18.57 -14.74
C ALA A 258 29.97 19.06 -13.31
N LYS A 259 31.24 19.20 -12.93
CA LYS A 259 31.64 19.83 -11.68
C LYS A 259 30.94 21.18 -11.65
N GLN A 260 29.98 21.37 -10.74
CA GLN A 260 29.50 22.69 -10.39
C GLN A 260 30.72 23.46 -9.85
N ALA A 261 31.14 24.47 -10.61
CA ALA A 261 32.10 25.44 -10.14
C ALA A 261 31.59 26.12 -8.89
N GLN A 262 32.48 26.31 -7.96
CA GLN A 262 32.36 26.99 -6.66
C GLN A 262 31.70 28.34 -6.74
#